data_678028de0cfb635775b2e7d26220edf9
#
_entry.id   678028de0cfb635775b2e7d26220edf9
#
_cell.length_a   1.000
_cell.length_b   1.000
_cell.length_c   1.000
_cell.angle_alpha   90.00
_cell.angle_beta   90.00
_cell.angle_gamma   90.00
#
_symmetry.space_group_name_H-M   'P 1'
#
loop_
_entity.id
_entity.type
_entity.pdbx_description
1 polymer ?
#
loop_
_entity_poly.entity_id
_entity_poly.type
_entity_poly.pdbx_seq_one_letter_code
_entity_poly.pdbx_strand_id
1 'polypeptide(L)'
;MNIIKTLPFFILCLLMSPQAYSDNAVQLTEQRQLFQQAKKALQDNQISRYQMLHKQLDGYPLQGYLQYLYLNGRLSQASNASVSEFLKKEDGSFYAERLRMFWLNKLAQQNRWSDYLNFYQPPQSSARQCYYLQALLASGQKQKAFELTPELWLVPHSQEKACDPVFSAWEAAGLLNNDLRYQRMMLALRANQFSMATYLAKSTANPVDNQQLVKQWQAIHNNPISVFNGLAKNSSLSADTALNREMIIHGLQRLARRSPEQAFTSWSNIKTRYNFSQQDTIEARKAIGKWAALNRDKKALRYFGDIPGGEWQVRAALWQKDWK
;
A
#
# COMPACT_ATOMS: atom_id res chain seq x y z
N MET A 1 -72.39 -36.08 -8.21
CA MET A 1 -72.51 -35.91 -6.78
C MET A 1 -71.09 -36.10 -6.20
N ASN A 2 -70.28 -35.03 -6.25
CA ASN A 2 -68.89 -35.07 -5.80
C ASN A 2 -68.76 -34.16 -4.60
N ILE A 3 -68.45 -34.78 -3.48
CA ILE A 3 -68.27 -34.14 -2.18
C ILE A 3 -66.82 -33.65 -2.09
N ILE A 4 -66.63 -32.34 -2.12
CA ILE A 4 -65.30 -31.68 -1.91
C ILE A 4 -65.11 -31.60 -0.40
N LYS A 5 -64.13 -32.36 0.10
CA LYS A 5 -63.63 -32.27 1.50
C LYS A 5 -62.70 -31.10 1.61
N THR A 6 -63.12 -30.03 2.28
CA THR A 6 -62.29 -28.90 2.69
C THR A 6 -61.49 -29.28 3.93
N LEU A 7 -60.13 -29.26 3.81
CA LEU A 7 -59.18 -29.44 4.89
C LEU A 7 -58.93 -28.08 5.56
N PRO A 8 -59.07 -27.92 6.89
CA PRO A 8 -58.77 -26.66 7.54
C PRO A 8 -57.24 -26.48 7.65
N PHE A 9 -56.72 -25.39 7.09
CA PHE A 9 -55.32 -24.94 7.21
C PHE A 9 -55.14 -24.38 8.62
N PHE A 10 -54.50 -25.14 9.51
CA PHE A 10 -54.07 -24.67 10.84
C PHE A 10 -52.84 -23.75 10.66
N ILE A 11 -53.09 -22.45 10.73
CA ILE A 11 -52.00 -21.46 10.88
C ILE A 11 -51.49 -21.54 12.32
N LEU A 12 -50.33 -22.20 12.49
CA LEU A 12 -49.59 -22.20 13.75
C LEU A 12 -48.86 -20.85 13.87
N CYS A 13 -49.53 -19.84 14.45
CA CYS A 13 -48.87 -18.61 14.89
C CYS A 13 -47.89 -18.96 16.01
N LEU A 14 -46.59 -19.04 15.68
CA LEU A 14 -45.51 -19.02 16.68
C LEU A 14 -45.56 -17.66 17.40
N LEU A 15 -46.28 -17.59 18.49
CA LEU A 15 -46.22 -16.50 19.47
C LEU A 15 -44.84 -16.57 20.12
N MET A 16 -43.86 -15.87 19.56
CA MET A 16 -42.62 -15.54 20.26
C MET A 16 -43.02 -14.74 21.51
N SER A 17 -42.92 -15.35 22.67
CA SER A 17 -43.30 -14.75 23.95
C SER A 17 -42.47 -13.49 24.21
N PRO A 18 -43.06 -12.36 24.58
CA PRO A 18 -42.35 -11.12 24.91
C PRO A 18 -41.35 -11.26 26.05
N GLN A 19 -41.46 -12.28 26.87
CA GLN A 19 -40.56 -12.63 27.96
C GLN A 19 -39.13 -12.95 27.46
N ALA A 20 -38.97 -13.75 26.39
CA ALA A 20 -37.65 -14.08 25.85
C ALA A 20 -36.88 -12.86 25.37
N TYR A 21 -37.57 -11.81 24.92
CA TYR A 21 -36.95 -10.55 24.49
C TYR A 21 -36.53 -9.68 25.68
N SER A 22 -37.30 -9.67 26.75
CA SER A 22 -36.97 -8.92 27.99
C SER A 22 -35.77 -9.53 28.72
N ASP A 23 -35.69 -10.86 28.82
CA ASP A 23 -34.61 -11.57 29.48
C ASP A 23 -33.26 -11.36 28.78
N ASN A 24 -33.26 -11.41 27.46
CA ASN A 24 -32.06 -11.10 26.65
C ASN A 24 -31.60 -9.64 26.82
N ALA A 25 -32.52 -8.69 26.93
CA ALA A 25 -32.17 -7.27 27.11
C ALA A 25 -31.59 -6.99 28.50
N VAL A 26 -32.12 -7.63 29.54
CA VAL A 26 -31.61 -7.54 30.93
C VAL A 26 -30.22 -8.16 30.99
N GLN A 27 -30.03 -9.38 30.47
CA GLN A 27 -28.76 -10.08 30.45
C GLN A 27 -27.69 -9.27 29.70
N LEU A 28 -28.04 -8.66 28.56
CA LEU A 28 -27.11 -7.83 27.80
C LEU A 28 -26.71 -6.56 28.58
N THR A 29 -27.60 -5.99 29.34
CA THR A 29 -27.32 -4.82 30.17
C THR A 29 -26.35 -5.16 31.31
N GLU A 30 -26.53 -6.28 31.97
CA GLU A 30 -25.62 -6.80 33.01
C GLU A 30 -24.23 -7.10 32.42
N GLN A 31 -24.17 -7.77 31.27
CA GLN A 31 -22.91 -8.04 30.58
C GLN A 31 -22.17 -6.77 30.17
N ARG A 32 -22.88 -5.72 29.76
CA ARG A 32 -22.27 -4.40 29.49
C ARG A 32 -21.65 -3.77 30.72
N GLN A 33 -22.32 -3.88 31.87
CA GLN A 33 -21.77 -3.36 33.13
C GLN A 33 -20.53 -4.16 33.57
N LEU A 34 -20.57 -5.48 33.49
CA LEU A 34 -19.42 -6.35 33.77
C LEU A 34 -18.25 -6.06 32.87
N PHE A 35 -18.50 -5.83 31.57
CA PHE A 35 -17.50 -5.43 30.61
C PHE A 35 -16.81 -4.12 31.00
N GLN A 36 -17.57 -3.07 31.35
CA GLN A 36 -17.01 -1.80 31.80
C GLN A 36 -16.18 -1.95 33.08
N GLN A 37 -16.64 -2.77 34.02
CA GLN A 37 -15.88 -3.06 35.23
C GLN A 37 -14.59 -3.81 34.95
N ALA A 38 -14.62 -4.82 34.07
CA ALA A 38 -13.43 -5.56 33.62
C ALA A 38 -12.43 -4.67 32.93
N LYS A 39 -12.90 -3.79 32.02
CA LYS A 39 -12.06 -2.80 31.32
C LYS A 39 -11.41 -1.82 32.31
N LYS A 40 -12.17 -1.33 33.29
CA LYS A 40 -11.64 -0.47 34.35
C LYS A 40 -10.62 -1.20 35.23
N ALA A 41 -10.86 -2.45 35.57
CA ALA A 41 -9.91 -3.26 36.34
C ALA A 41 -8.56 -3.43 35.60
N LEU A 42 -8.57 -3.56 34.27
CA LEU A 42 -7.34 -3.54 33.46
C LEU A 42 -6.62 -2.19 33.52
N GLN A 43 -7.35 -1.07 33.40
CA GLN A 43 -6.80 0.27 33.49
C GLN A 43 -6.16 0.54 34.85
N ASP A 44 -6.80 0.07 35.90
CA ASP A 44 -6.35 0.22 37.29
C ASP A 44 -5.32 -0.87 37.70
N ASN A 45 -4.85 -1.69 36.75
CA ASN A 45 -3.91 -2.82 36.96
C ASN A 45 -4.37 -3.86 38.01
N GLN A 46 -5.69 -3.99 38.22
CA GLN A 46 -6.30 -4.94 39.13
C GLN A 46 -6.51 -6.29 38.42
N ILE A 47 -5.45 -7.04 38.22
CA ILE A 47 -5.46 -8.21 37.31
C ILE A 47 -6.35 -9.35 37.84
N SER A 48 -6.28 -9.66 39.12
CA SER A 48 -7.14 -10.71 39.71
C SER A 48 -8.65 -10.38 39.57
N ARG A 49 -8.99 -9.09 39.72
CA ARG A 49 -10.37 -8.63 39.52
C ARG A 49 -10.79 -8.74 38.05
N TYR A 50 -9.91 -8.33 37.15
CA TYR A 50 -10.14 -8.52 35.71
C TYR A 50 -10.39 -9.98 35.35
N GLN A 51 -9.54 -10.90 35.82
CA GLN A 51 -9.68 -12.34 35.53
C GLN A 51 -11.02 -12.93 36.02
N MET A 52 -11.46 -12.50 37.19
CA MET A 52 -12.76 -12.92 37.75
C MET A 52 -13.92 -12.41 36.89
N LEU A 53 -13.90 -11.12 36.50
CA LEU A 53 -14.96 -10.52 35.71
C LEU A 53 -14.95 -11.05 34.25
N HIS A 54 -13.76 -11.29 33.68
CA HIS A 54 -13.61 -11.83 32.34
C HIS A 54 -14.24 -13.22 32.18
N LYS A 55 -14.15 -14.09 33.22
CA LYS A 55 -14.81 -15.41 33.23
C LYS A 55 -16.34 -15.32 33.19
N GLN A 56 -16.91 -14.24 33.74
CA GLN A 56 -18.36 -14.01 33.74
C GLN A 56 -18.88 -13.45 32.40
N LEU A 57 -17.98 -13.08 31.49
CA LEU A 57 -18.30 -12.55 30.18
C LEU A 57 -18.19 -13.58 29.05
N ASP A 58 -18.28 -14.88 29.42
CA ASP A 58 -18.23 -15.92 28.37
C ASP A 58 -19.40 -15.76 27.38
N GLY A 59 -19.06 -15.83 26.07
CA GLY A 59 -20.03 -15.57 25.01
C GLY A 59 -20.36 -14.09 24.77
N TYR A 60 -19.85 -13.15 25.57
CA TYR A 60 -20.06 -11.73 25.30
C TYR A 60 -19.25 -11.27 24.07
N PRO A 61 -19.87 -10.56 23.08
CA PRO A 61 -19.22 -10.22 21.80
C PRO A 61 -17.90 -9.45 21.91
N LEU A 62 -17.70 -8.70 23.00
CA LEU A 62 -16.47 -7.92 23.22
C LEU A 62 -15.50 -8.59 24.22
N GLN A 63 -15.70 -9.85 24.56
CA GLN A 63 -14.78 -10.59 25.44
C GLN A 63 -13.37 -10.65 24.85
N GLY A 64 -13.25 -10.92 23.54
CA GLY A 64 -11.97 -10.93 22.81
C GLY A 64 -11.25 -9.59 22.86
N TYR A 65 -11.97 -8.48 22.83
CA TYR A 65 -11.37 -7.15 23.01
C TYR A 65 -10.73 -6.96 24.38
N LEU A 66 -11.36 -7.43 25.45
CA LEU A 66 -10.77 -7.37 26.79
C LEU A 66 -9.51 -8.24 26.89
N GLN A 67 -9.53 -9.43 26.31
CA GLN A 67 -8.37 -10.32 26.28
C GLN A 67 -7.21 -9.70 25.45
N TYR A 68 -7.54 -9.05 24.34
CA TYR A 68 -6.57 -8.26 23.57
C TYR A 68 -5.94 -7.15 24.43
N LEU A 69 -6.73 -6.36 25.16
CA LEU A 69 -6.23 -5.29 26.02
C LEU A 69 -5.30 -5.84 27.11
N TYR A 70 -5.66 -6.97 27.73
CA TYR A 70 -4.85 -7.64 28.73
C TYR A 70 -3.49 -8.08 28.19
N LEU A 71 -3.50 -8.81 27.06
CA LEU A 71 -2.26 -9.30 26.44
C LEU A 71 -1.40 -8.16 25.90
N ASN A 72 -2.01 -7.17 25.22
CA ASN A 72 -1.29 -6.03 24.66
C ASN A 72 -0.62 -5.17 25.74
N GLY A 73 -1.30 -4.94 26.87
CA GLY A 73 -0.73 -4.22 28.01
C GLY A 73 0.41 -4.97 28.72
N ARG A 74 0.58 -6.27 28.44
CA ARG A 74 1.54 -7.17 29.10
C ARG A 74 2.40 -7.97 28.13
N LEU A 75 2.60 -7.48 26.90
CA LEU A 75 3.37 -8.19 25.88
C LEU A 75 4.79 -8.57 26.31
N SER A 76 5.42 -7.81 27.21
CA SER A 76 6.73 -8.14 27.74
C SER A 76 6.75 -9.39 28.63
N GLN A 77 5.60 -9.76 29.18
CA GLN A 77 5.39 -10.89 30.07
C GLN A 77 4.60 -12.03 29.37
N ALA A 78 4.04 -11.77 28.19
CA ALA A 78 3.24 -12.74 27.48
C ALA A 78 4.10 -13.92 26.99
N SER A 79 3.54 -15.12 27.11
CA SER A 79 4.15 -16.33 26.56
C SER A 79 3.70 -16.57 25.12
N ASN A 80 4.50 -17.31 24.35
CA ASN A 80 4.08 -17.79 23.02
C ASN A 80 2.74 -18.55 23.09
N ALA A 81 2.54 -19.35 24.12
CA ALA A 81 1.32 -20.13 24.30
C ALA A 81 0.09 -19.23 24.44
N SER A 82 0.15 -18.23 25.35
CA SER A 82 -0.99 -17.32 25.57
C SER A 82 -1.32 -16.47 24.34
N VAL A 83 -0.31 -16.02 23.60
CA VAL A 83 -0.52 -15.28 22.35
C VAL A 83 -1.08 -16.21 21.26
N SER A 84 -0.56 -17.41 21.11
CA SER A 84 -1.03 -18.39 20.12
C SER A 84 -2.48 -18.80 20.37
N GLU A 85 -2.86 -19.05 21.63
CA GLU A 85 -4.24 -19.36 22.03
C GLU A 85 -5.19 -18.23 21.65
N PHE A 86 -4.83 -16.99 21.98
CA PHE A 86 -5.64 -15.83 21.62
C PHE A 86 -5.78 -15.69 20.11
N LEU A 87 -4.68 -15.78 19.35
CA LEU A 87 -4.70 -15.65 17.89
C LEU A 87 -5.53 -16.74 17.22
N LYS A 88 -5.56 -17.95 17.79
CA LYS A 88 -6.40 -19.05 17.31
C LYS A 88 -7.88 -18.83 17.66
N LYS A 89 -8.19 -18.35 18.87
CA LYS A 89 -9.56 -18.09 19.32
C LYS A 89 -10.21 -16.95 18.54
N GLU A 90 -9.46 -15.90 18.27
CA GLU A 90 -9.92 -14.66 17.63
C GLU A 90 -9.51 -14.58 16.15
N ASP A 91 -9.26 -15.72 15.51
CA ASP A 91 -8.77 -15.77 14.12
C ASP A 91 -9.65 -14.95 13.18
N GLY A 92 -9.00 -14.21 12.27
CA GLY A 92 -9.66 -13.29 11.34
C GLY A 92 -10.21 -12.00 11.98
N SER A 93 -10.13 -11.84 13.32
CA SER A 93 -10.57 -10.60 13.97
C SER A 93 -9.52 -9.49 13.85
N PHE A 94 -9.99 -8.24 13.88
CA PHE A 94 -9.13 -7.05 13.97
C PHE A 94 -8.16 -7.12 15.17
N TYR A 95 -8.62 -7.69 16.30
CA TYR A 95 -7.82 -7.77 17.52
C TYR A 95 -6.70 -8.80 17.41
N ALA A 96 -6.95 -9.93 16.75
CA ALA A 96 -5.93 -10.93 16.48
C ALA A 96 -4.81 -10.37 15.60
N GLU A 97 -5.17 -9.73 14.49
CA GLU A 97 -4.18 -9.12 13.58
C GLU A 97 -3.38 -8.02 14.26
N ARG A 98 -4.04 -7.20 15.07
CA ARG A 98 -3.37 -6.12 15.82
C ARG A 98 -2.42 -6.67 16.88
N LEU A 99 -2.82 -7.72 17.62
CA LEU A 99 -1.94 -8.37 18.60
C LEU A 99 -0.74 -9.03 17.91
N ARG A 100 -0.97 -9.76 16.79
CA ARG A 100 0.09 -10.37 16.00
C ARG A 100 1.13 -9.33 15.57
N MET A 101 0.69 -8.18 15.08
CA MET A 101 1.55 -7.09 14.67
C MET A 101 2.44 -6.60 15.83
N PHE A 102 1.89 -6.37 17.01
CA PHE A 102 2.66 -5.94 18.19
C PHE A 102 3.57 -7.04 18.70
N TRP A 103 3.11 -8.30 18.67
CA TRP A 103 3.91 -9.46 19.07
C TRP A 103 5.13 -9.64 18.14
N LEU A 104 4.94 -9.59 16.84
CA LEU A 104 6.04 -9.64 15.87
C LEU A 104 7.09 -8.54 16.11
N ASN A 105 6.63 -7.31 16.36
CA ASN A 105 7.55 -6.23 16.69
C ASN A 105 8.34 -6.52 17.99
N LYS A 106 7.68 -7.11 19.00
CA LYS A 106 8.34 -7.50 20.27
C LYS A 106 9.35 -8.61 20.07
N LEU A 107 8.99 -9.63 19.29
CA LEU A 107 9.89 -10.75 18.96
C LEU A 107 11.12 -10.26 18.20
N ALA A 108 10.94 -9.35 17.23
CA ALA A 108 12.05 -8.74 16.49
C ALA A 108 12.99 -7.92 17.40
N GLN A 109 12.43 -7.11 18.31
CA GLN A 109 13.23 -6.35 19.31
C GLN A 109 14.07 -7.25 20.22
N GLN A 110 13.60 -8.47 20.47
CA GLN A 110 14.28 -9.46 21.30
C GLN A 110 15.15 -10.45 20.50
N ASN A 111 15.24 -10.29 19.18
CA ASN A 111 15.91 -11.22 18.26
C ASN A 111 15.43 -12.68 18.39
N ARG A 112 14.16 -12.87 18.75
CA ARG A 112 13.53 -14.19 18.88
C ARG A 112 13.06 -14.69 17.52
N TRP A 113 14.02 -14.97 16.65
CA TRP A 113 13.78 -15.22 15.23
C TRP A 113 12.97 -16.51 14.96
N SER A 114 13.21 -17.58 15.71
CA SER A 114 12.44 -18.82 15.58
C SER A 114 10.95 -18.59 15.90
N ASP A 115 10.68 -17.86 16.99
CA ASP A 115 9.31 -17.50 17.36
C ASP A 115 8.70 -16.56 16.30
N TYR A 116 9.50 -15.62 15.79
CA TYR A 116 9.05 -14.72 14.73
C TYR A 116 8.52 -15.47 13.51
N LEU A 117 9.25 -16.49 13.04
CA LEU A 117 8.83 -17.34 11.91
C LEU A 117 7.51 -18.07 12.19
N ASN A 118 7.31 -18.54 13.44
CA ASN A 118 6.09 -19.24 13.84
C ASN A 118 4.84 -18.34 13.86
N PHE A 119 5.01 -17.04 14.17
CA PHE A 119 3.91 -16.09 14.26
C PHE A 119 3.70 -15.24 13.01
N TYR A 120 4.66 -15.26 12.07
CA TYR A 120 4.58 -14.45 10.86
C TYR A 120 3.49 -14.95 9.90
N GLN A 121 2.63 -14.04 9.48
CA GLN A 121 1.63 -14.26 8.44
C GLN A 121 1.55 -13.02 7.54
N PRO A 122 1.59 -13.15 6.19
CA PRO A 122 1.37 -12.05 5.27
C PRO A 122 -0.13 -11.70 5.20
N PRO A 123 -0.50 -10.45 4.78
CA PRO A 123 0.42 -9.38 4.41
C PRO A 123 0.97 -8.64 5.64
N GLN A 124 2.19 -8.11 5.55
CA GLN A 124 2.84 -7.33 6.60
C GLN A 124 3.46 -6.04 6.04
N SER A 125 3.76 -5.05 6.91
CA SER A 125 4.53 -3.87 6.51
C SER A 125 5.94 -4.27 6.08
N SER A 126 6.60 -3.41 5.27
CA SER A 126 7.98 -3.64 4.81
C SER A 126 8.96 -3.89 5.97
N ALA A 127 8.83 -3.17 7.09
CA ALA A 127 9.65 -3.42 8.27
C ALA A 127 9.51 -4.85 8.80
N ARG A 128 8.28 -5.35 8.94
CA ARG A 128 8.02 -6.72 9.41
C ARG A 128 8.40 -7.78 8.39
N GLN A 129 8.28 -7.48 7.10
CA GLN A 129 8.82 -8.35 6.05
C GLN A 129 10.35 -8.44 6.14
N CYS A 130 11.04 -7.32 6.38
CA CYS A 130 12.50 -7.32 6.59
C CYS A 130 12.89 -8.08 7.84
N TYR A 131 12.17 -7.98 8.95
CA TYR A 131 12.39 -8.84 10.11
C TYR A 131 12.14 -10.32 9.82
N TYR A 132 11.16 -10.66 8.98
CA TYR A 132 10.97 -12.03 8.53
C TYR A 132 12.17 -12.54 7.73
N LEU A 133 12.74 -11.73 6.85
CA LEU A 133 13.95 -12.10 6.13
C LEU A 133 15.16 -12.22 7.05
N GLN A 134 15.31 -11.35 8.06
CA GLN A 134 16.32 -11.51 9.11
C GLN A 134 16.15 -12.83 9.87
N ALA A 135 14.91 -13.19 10.22
CA ALA A 135 14.60 -14.44 10.87
C ALA A 135 14.95 -15.66 10.01
N LEU A 136 14.70 -15.60 8.70
CA LEU A 136 15.14 -16.63 7.76
C LEU A 136 16.66 -16.75 7.70
N LEU A 137 17.38 -15.63 7.63
CA LEU A 137 18.85 -15.60 7.66
C LEU A 137 19.41 -16.22 8.93
N ALA A 138 18.86 -15.83 10.09
CA ALA A 138 19.28 -16.35 11.40
C ALA A 138 18.98 -17.85 11.56
N SER A 139 17.97 -18.37 10.87
CA SER A 139 17.58 -19.80 10.88
C SER A 139 18.26 -20.62 9.79
N GLY A 140 19.27 -20.06 9.10
CA GLY A 140 20.01 -20.75 8.04
C GLY A 140 19.30 -20.83 6.68
N GLN A 141 18.10 -20.29 6.55
CA GLN A 141 17.30 -20.31 5.31
C GLN A 141 17.68 -19.17 4.35
N LYS A 142 19.00 -19.02 4.10
CA LYS A 142 19.58 -17.91 3.32
C LYS A 142 19.01 -17.80 1.92
N GLN A 143 18.87 -18.94 1.22
CA GLN A 143 18.36 -18.95 -0.15
C GLN A 143 16.96 -18.32 -0.22
N LYS A 144 16.04 -18.77 0.63
CA LYS A 144 14.68 -18.26 0.70
C LYS A 144 14.64 -16.76 1.04
N ALA A 145 15.51 -16.32 1.97
CA ALA A 145 15.60 -14.90 2.31
C ALA A 145 16.03 -14.07 1.08
N PHE A 146 17.05 -14.53 0.35
CA PHE A 146 17.58 -13.81 -0.80
C PHE A 146 16.65 -13.81 -2.02
N GLU A 147 15.86 -14.86 -2.21
CA GLU A 147 14.82 -14.92 -3.26
C GLU A 147 13.71 -13.86 -3.06
N LEU A 148 13.39 -13.55 -1.81
CA LEU A 148 12.36 -12.56 -1.45
C LEU A 148 12.88 -11.12 -1.35
N THR A 149 14.20 -10.93 -1.24
CA THR A 149 14.82 -9.61 -1.03
C THR A 149 14.57 -8.61 -2.18
N PRO A 150 14.58 -9.00 -3.49
CA PRO A 150 14.38 -8.08 -4.58
C PRO A 150 13.06 -7.29 -4.52
N GLU A 151 11.96 -7.89 -4.06
CA GLU A 151 10.68 -7.21 -3.93
C GLU A 151 10.74 -6.02 -2.96
N LEU A 152 11.51 -6.17 -1.87
CA LEU A 152 11.73 -5.10 -0.90
C LEU A 152 12.78 -4.10 -1.34
N TRP A 153 13.73 -4.51 -2.19
CA TRP A 153 14.75 -3.64 -2.74
C TRP A 153 14.25 -2.74 -3.87
N LEU A 154 13.50 -3.29 -4.84
CA LEU A 154 13.05 -2.61 -6.04
C LEU A 154 11.87 -1.66 -5.78
N VAL A 155 12.10 -0.68 -4.92
CA VAL A 155 11.15 0.39 -4.58
C VAL A 155 11.79 1.76 -4.79
N PRO A 156 10.99 2.80 -5.08
CA PRO A 156 11.52 4.12 -5.43
C PRO A 156 12.03 4.94 -4.23
N HIS A 157 11.77 4.51 -3.01
CA HIS A 157 12.07 5.24 -1.78
C HIS A 157 13.00 4.44 -0.88
N SER A 158 13.50 5.09 0.19
CA SER A 158 14.25 4.40 1.25
C SER A 158 13.35 3.41 1.95
N GLN A 159 13.92 2.26 2.28
CA GLN A 159 13.26 1.27 3.13
C GLN A 159 13.52 1.55 4.61
N GLU A 160 12.75 0.88 5.46
CA GLU A 160 12.94 0.92 6.90
C GLU A 160 14.31 0.37 7.32
N LYS A 161 14.88 0.88 8.40
CA LYS A 161 16.17 0.41 8.95
C LYS A 161 16.21 -1.10 9.22
N ALA A 162 15.05 -1.70 9.48
CA ALA A 162 14.91 -3.15 9.59
C ALA A 162 15.39 -3.92 8.36
N CYS A 163 15.45 -3.28 7.19
CA CYS A 163 15.90 -3.90 5.95
C CYS A 163 17.41 -3.89 5.76
N ASP A 164 18.14 -2.99 6.45
CA ASP A 164 19.57 -2.81 6.25
C ASP A 164 20.39 -4.10 6.46
N PRO A 165 20.17 -4.92 7.51
CA PRO A 165 20.92 -6.16 7.69
C PRO A 165 20.69 -7.16 6.56
N VAL A 166 19.48 -7.23 6.02
CA VAL A 166 19.12 -8.13 4.90
C VAL A 166 19.81 -7.66 3.62
N PHE A 167 19.72 -6.37 3.32
CA PHE A 167 20.35 -5.80 2.12
C PHE A 167 21.87 -5.94 2.15
N SER A 168 22.49 -5.72 3.31
CA SER A 168 23.93 -5.90 3.49
C SER A 168 24.35 -7.37 3.29
N ALA A 169 23.59 -8.32 3.83
CA ALA A 169 23.86 -9.74 3.66
C ALA A 169 23.68 -10.19 2.18
N TRP A 170 22.66 -9.66 1.51
CA TRP A 170 22.37 -9.94 0.11
C TRP A 170 23.43 -9.36 -0.83
N GLU A 171 23.91 -8.14 -0.54
CA GLU A 171 25.01 -7.49 -1.25
C GLU A 171 26.34 -8.26 -1.03
N ALA A 172 26.64 -8.62 0.21
CA ALA A 172 27.85 -9.42 0.55
C ALA A 172 27.83 -10.81 -0.13
N ALA A 173 26.67 -11.37 -0.42
CA ALA A 173 26.51 -12.59 -1.19
C ALA A 173 26.69 -12.41 -2.71
N GLY A 174 26.96 -11.16 -3.19
CA GLY A 174 27.15 -10.85 -4.62
C GLY A 174 25.85 -10.82 -5.44
N LEU A 175 24.69 -10.86 -4.78
CA LEU A 175 23.38 -10.96 -5.45
C LEU A 175 22.79 -9.60 -5.84
N LEU A 176 23.25 -8.50 -5.22
CA LEU A 176 22.90 -7.14 -5.60
C LEU A 176 23.82 -6.70 -6.77
N ASN A 177 23.40 -6.99 -7.98
CA ASN A 177 24.13 -6.66 -9.20
C ASN A 177 23.87 -5.22 -9.69
N ASN A 178 24.60 -4.81 -10.73
CA ASN A 178 24.48 -3.46 -11.31
C ASN A 178 23.12 -3.20 -11.94
N ASP A 179 22.48 -4.19 -12.54
CA ASP A 179 21.16 -4.05 -13.17
C ASP A 179 20.08 -3.71 -12.13
N LEU A 180 20.12 -4.38 -10.98
CA LEU A 180 19.20 -4.09 -9.87
C LEU A 180 19.42 -2.67 -9.29
N ARG A 181 20.68 -2.23 -9.18
CA ARG A 181 21.01 -0.85 -8.76
C ARG A 181 20.46 0.17 -9.76
N TYR A 182 20.67 -0.06 -11.04
CA TYR A 182 20.16 0.81 -12.12
C TYR A 182 18.63 0.81 -12.15
N GLN A 183 17.99 -0.34 -12.06
CA GLN A 183 16.53 -0.45 -12.02
C GLN A 183 15.94 0.36 -10.85
N ARG A 184 16.49 0.23 -9.64
CA ARG A 184 16.01 1.00 -8.50
C ARG A 184 16.24 2.50 -8.67
N MET A 185 17.37 2.91 -9.24
CA MET A 185 17.65 4.31 -9.59
C MET A 185 16.58 4.86 -10.54
N MET A 186 16.23 4.10 -11.56
CA MET A 186 15.17 4.48 -12.51
C MET A 186 13.78 4.54 -11.86
N LEU A 187 13.45 3.61 -10.96
CA LEU A 187 12.22 3.70 -10.16
C LEU A 187 12.18 4.98 -9.34
N ALA A 188 13.29 5.35 -8.71
CA ALA A 188 13.39 6.59 -7.93
C ALA A 188 13.21 7.84 -8.82
N LEU A 189 13.81 7.87 -10.01
CA LEU A 189 13.63 8.96 -10.98
C LEU A 189 12.16 9.11 -11.41
N ARG A 190 11.51 8.01 -11.80
CA ARG A 190 10.09 7.98 -12.18
C ARG A 190 9.17 8.46 -11.08
N ALA A 191 9.52 8.15 -9.82
CA ALA A 191 8.80 8.60 -8.64
C ALA A 191 9.20 10.00 -8.15
N ASN A 192 10.10 10.70 -8.85
CA ASN A 192 10.63 12.01 -8.48
C ASN A 192 11.39 12.02 -7.14
N GLN A 193 11.95 10.87 -6.73
CA GLN A 193 12.78 10.70 -5.54
C GLN A 193 14.25 11.00 -5.86
N PHE A 194 14.55 12.26 -6.20
CA PHE A 194 15.86 12.65 -6.73
C PHE A 194 17.01 12.40 -5.77
N SER A 195 16.81 12.59 -4.48
CA SER A 195 17.83 12.28 -3.46
C SER A 195 18.22 10.81 -3.47
N MET A 196 17.23 9.92 -3.55
CA MET A 196 17.44 8.48 -3.66
C MET A 196 18.12 8.11 -4.99
N ALA A 197 17.64 8.66 -6.11
CA ALA A 197 18.26 8.44 -7.42
C ALA A 197 19.73 8.87 -7.45
N THR A 198 20.05 10.05 -6.86
CA THR A 198 21.43 10.55 -6.75
C THR A 198 22.31 9.63 -5.89
N TYR A 199 21.77 9.11 -4.79
CA TYR A 199 22.48 8.15 -3.94
C TYR A 199 22.77 6.85 -4.71
N LEU A 200 21.77 6.27 -5.36
CA LEU A 200 21.90 5.02 -6.11
C LEU A 200 22.84 5.17 -7.32
N ALA A 201 22.81 6.29 -8.02
CA ALA A 201 23.66 6.54 -9.18
C ALA A 201 25.16 6.37 -8.88
N LYS A 202 25.58 6.69 -7.64
CA LYS A 202 26.98 6.56 -7.20
C LYS A 202 27.46 5.11 -7.13
N SER A 203 26.54 4.16 -6.94
CA SER A 203 26.84 2.74 -6.76
C SER A 203 26.51 1.86 -7.98
N THR A 204 26.20 2.47 -9.12
CA THR A 204 25.98 1.76 -10.39
C THR A 204 27.33 1.52 -11.12
N ALA A 205 27.31 0.70 -12.17
CA ALA A 205 28.50 0.42 -13.00
C ALA A 205 29.08 1.68 -13.67
N ASN A 206 28.21 2.63 -14.05
CA ASN A 206 28.59 3.88 -14.72
C ASN A 206 28.18 5.10 -13.87
N PRO A 207 28.89 5.39 -12.74
CA PRO A 207 28.42 6.40 -11.80
C PRO A 207 28.37 7.81 -12.38
N VAL A 208 29.32 8.16 -13.25
CA VAL A 208 29.41 9.50 -13.87
C VAL A 208 28.20 9.73 -14.77
N ASP A 209 27.94 8.81 -15.70
CA ASP A 209 26.83 8.92 -16.66
C ASP A 209 25.48 8.90 -15.95
N ASN A 210 25.33 8.04 -14.95
CA ASN A 210 24.08 7.92 -14.20
C ASN A 210 23.82 9.14 -13.28
N GLN A 211 24.85 9.76 -12.70
CA GLN A 211 24.69 11.02 -11.99
C GLN A 211 24.32 12.16 -12.98
N GLN A 212 24.90 12.16 -14.18
CA GLN A 212 24.52 13.11 -15.21
C GLN A 212 23.06 12.91 -15.66
N LEU A 213 22.62 11.67 -15.84
CA LEU A 213 21.22 11.34 -16.14
C LEU A 213 20.28 11.87 -15.06
N VAL A 214 20.60 11.66 -13.78
CA VAL A 214 19.80 12.16 -12.65
C VAL A 214 19.68 13.69 -12.68
N LYS A 215 20.81 14.39 -12.91
CA LYS A 215 20.82 15.87 -13.03
C LYS A 215 19.96 16.34 -14.20
N GLN A 216 20.05 15.68 -15.35
CA GLN A 216 19.28 16.01 -16.55
C GLN A 216 17.78 15.81 -16.31
N TRP A 217 17.38 14.68 -15.73
CA TRP A 217 15.98 14.40 -15.38
C TRP A 217 15.41 15.42 -14.39
N GLN A 218 16.20 15.77 -13.38
CA GLN A 218 15.82 16.79 -12.39
C GLN A 218 15.69 18.18 -13.03
N ALA A 219 16.56 18.54 -13.96
CA ALA A 219 16.46 19.79 -14.72
C ALA A 219 15.17 19.87 -15.53
N ILE A 220 14.82 18.78 -16.23
CA ILE A 220 13.56 18.63 -16.96
C ILE A 220 12.37 18.75 -16.02
N HIS A 221 12.41 18.08 -14.87
CA HIS A 221 11.36 18.14 -13.85
C HIS A 221 11.11 19.57 -13.37
N ASN A 222 12.18 20.34 -13.11
CA ASN A 222 12.10 21.69 -12.58
C ASN A 222 11.74 22.73 -13.62
N ASN A 223 12.24 22.58 -14.86
CA ASN A 223 11.99 23.49 -15.96
C ASN A 223 11.65 22.74 -17.27
N PRO A 224 10.45 22.15 -17.37
CA PRO A 224 10.07 21.29 -18.47
C PRO A 224 10.03 22.01 -19.84
N ILE A 225 9.72 23.31 -19.87
CA ILE A 225 9.66 24.06 -21.13
C ILE A 225 11.02 24.16 -21.84
N SER A 226 12.12 24.14 -21.07
CA SER A 226 13.48 24.20 -21.62
C SER A 226 13.79 23.01 -22.52
N VAL A 227 13.20 21.84 -22.25
CA VAL A 227 13.34 20.63 -23.08
C VAL A 227 12.84 20.91 -24.50
N PHE A 228 11.61 21.43 -24.60
CA PHE A 228 10.96 21.63 -25.91
C PHE A 228 11.59 22.76 -26.71
N ASN A 229 12.04 23.80 -26.03
CA ASN A 229 12.80 24.89 -26.66
C ASN A 229 14.22 24.44 -27.12
N GLY A 230 14.83 23.49 -26.41
CA GLY A 230 16.16 22.95 -26.68
C GLY A 230 16.19 21.84 -27.73
N LEU A 231 15.08 21.10 -27.94
CA LEU A 231 15.01 19.98 -28.89
C LEU A 231 15.30 20.43 -30.34
N ALA A 232 15.10 21.71 -30.68
CA ALA A 232 15.43 22.27 -31.96
C ALA A 232 16.94 22.55 -32.16
N LYS A 233 17.75 22.52 -31.09
CA LYS A 233 19.15 22.99 -31.03
C LYS A 233 20.12 21.91 -30.56
N ASN A 234 20.18 20.73 -31.20
CA ASN A 234 21.14 19.65 -30.85
C ASN A 234 21.30 19.38 -29.35
N SER A 235 20.17 19.15 -28.66
CA SER A 235 20.19 18.77 -27.25
C SER A 235 20.58 17.31 -27.10
N SER A 236 21.05 16.92 -25.89
CA SER A 236 21.29 15.51 -25.54
C SER A 236 20.06 14.60 -25.69
N LEU A 237 18.88 15.19 -25.85
CA LEU A 237 17.63 14.49 -26.09
C LEU A 237 17.28 14.31 -27.58
N SER A 238 18.10 14.83 -28.50
CA SER A 238 17.81 14.76 -29.95
C SER A 238 17.82 13.34 -30.51
N ALA A 239 18.59 12.42 -29.92
CA ALA A 239 18.62 11.02 -30.29
C ALA A 239 17.32 10.31 -29.92
N ASP A 240 16.75 9.53 -30.83
CA ASP A 240 15.55 8.73 -30.58
C ASP A 240 15.91 7.44 -29.86
N THR A 241 16.03 7.52 -28.53
CA THR A 241 16.22 6.39 -27.62
C THR A 241 15.02 6.24 -26.69
N ALA A 242 14.78 5.02 -26.18
CA ALA A 242 13.71 4.77 -25.22
C ALA A 242 13.81 5.67 -23.98
N LEU A 243 15.04 5.88 -23.48
CA LEU A 243 15.28 6.75 -22.32
C LEU A 243 14.96 8.22 -22.63
N ASN A 244 15.35 8.72 -23.80
CA ASN A 244 15.05 10.10 -24.19
C ASN A 244 13.55 10.31 -24.40
N ARG A 245 12.84 9.34 -25.01
CA ARG A 245 11.37 9.39 -25.09
C ARG A 245 10.73 9.45 -23.71
N GLU A 246 11.18 8.62 -22.75
CA GLU A 246 10.68 8.63 -21.38
C GLU A 246 10.92 10.01 -20.70
N MET A 247 12.09 10.59 -20.83
CA MET A 247 12.39 11.94 -20.31
C MET A 247 11.51 13.02 -20.94
N ILE A 248 11.26 12.94 -22.25
CA ILE A 248 10.37 13.85 -22.96
C ILE A 248 8.94 13.73 -22.45
N ILE A 249 8.41 12.50 -22.28
CA ILE A 249 7.07 12.26 -21.72
C ILE A 249 6.98 12.81 -20.29
N HIS A 250 8.01 12.57 -19.47
CA HIS A 250 8.07 13.16 -18.12
C HIS A 250 8.00 14.70 -18.18
N GLY A 251 8.76 15.32 -19.08
CA GLY A 251 8.72 16.78 -19.29
C GLY A 251 7.33 17.27 -19.72
N LEU A 252 6.65 16.54 -20.63
CA LEU A 252 5.27 16.85 -21.06
C LEU A 252 4.28 16.77 -19.89
N GLN A 253 4.37 15.73 -19.06
CA GLN A 253 3.51 15.57 -17.88
C GLN A 253 3.70 16.73 -16.88
N ARG A 254 4.93 17.17 -16.70
CA ARG A 254 5.27 18.34 -15.86
C ARG A 254 4.78 19.66 -16.46
N LEU A 255 4.95 19.84 -17.77
CA LEU A 255 4.49 21.03 -18.49
C LEU A 255 2.97 21.11 -18.50
N ALA A 256 2.28 19.99 -18.73
CA ALA A 256 0.83 19.91 -18.73
C ALA A 256 0.22 20.39 -17.40
N ARG A 257 0.88 20.14 -16.27
CA ARG A 257 0.46 20.65 -14.96
C ARG A 257 0.49 22.17 -14.86
N ARG A 258 1.43 22.82 -15.59
CA ARG A 258 1.59 24.28 -15.57
C ARG A 258 0.77 24.95 -16.66
N SER A 259 0.80 24.40 -17.87
CA SER A 259 0.10 24.87 -19.05
C SER A 259 -0.25 23.72 -19.98
N PRO A 260 -1.49 23.21 -19.93
CA PRO A 260 -1.95 22.17 -20.85
C PRO A 260 -1.81 22.56 -22.33
N GLU A 261 -2.06 23.82 -22.66
CA GLU A 261 -1.97 24.33 -24.02
C GLU A 261 -0.54 24.28 -24.56
N GLN A 262 0.45 24.75 -23.77
CA GLN A 262 1.86 24.66 -24.15
C GLN A 262 2.31 23.21 -24.28
N ALA A 263 1.87 22.33 -23.38
CA ALA A 263 2.17 20.91 -23.44
C ALA A 263 1.59 20.26 -24.70
N PHE A 264 0.36 20.61 -25.07
CA PHE A 264 -0.27 20.09 -26.30
C PHE A 264 0.45 20.58 -27.56
N THR A 265 0.81 21.86 -27.61
CA THR A 265 1.59 22.43 -28.72
C THR A 265 2.96 21.74 -28.83
N SER A 266 3.65 21.59 -27.70
CA SER A 266 4.95 20.88 -27.67
C SER A 266 4.81 19.44 -28.15
N TRP A 267 3.80 18.69 -27.65
CA TRP A 267 3.51 17.34 -28.11
C TRP A 267 3.24 17.26 -29.61
N SER A 268 2.42 18.16 -30.13
CA SER A 268 2.07 18.20 -31.57
C SER A 268 3.31 18.39 -32.46
N ASN A 269 4.29 19.15 -31.97
CA ASN A 269 5.53 19.44 -32.72
C ASN A 269 6.55 18.29 -32.68
N ILE A 270 6.49 17.43 -31.63
CA ILE A 270 7.53 16.41 -31.45
C ILE A 270 7.06 14.98 -31.73
N LYS A 271 5.75 14.70 -31.69
CA LYS A 271 5.17 13.35 -31.80
C LYS A 271 5.60 12.58 -33.06
N THR A 272 5.99 13.29 -34.14
CA THR A 272 6.46 12.69 -35.42
C THR A 272 7.97 12.63 -35.53
N ARG A 273 8.70 13.21 -34.57
CA ARG A 273 10.18 13.23 -34.58
C ARG A 273 10.82 12.05 -33.89
N TYR A 274 10.05 11.38 -33.03
CA TYR A 274 10.47 10.22 -32.25
C TYR A 274 9.48 9.08 -32.46
N ASN A 275 9.99 7.87 -32.37
CA ASN A 275 9.18 6.66 -32.51
C ASN A 275 8.45 6.34 -31.18
N PHE A 276 7.58 7.24 -30.74
CA PHE A 276 6.76 7.04 -29.54
C PHE A 276 5.83 5.84 -29.72
N SER A 277 5.75 5.01 -28.69
CA SER A 277 4.78 3.92 -28.65
C SER A 277 3.33 4.46 -28.52
N GLN A 278 2.37 3.57 -28.74
CA GLN A 278 0.97 3.89 -28.45
C GLN A 278 0.78 4.25 -26.96
N GLN A 279 1.48 3.57 -26.06
CA GLN A 279 1.44 3.84 -24.62
C GLN A 279 2.01 5.23 -24.29
N ASP A 280 3.14 5.63 -24.88
CA ASP A 280 3.70 6.98 -24.70
C ASP A 280 2.70 8.06 -25.16
N THR A 281 2.03 7.83 -26.28
CA THR A 281 1.00 8.72 -26.80
C THR A 281 -0.19 8.84 -25.85
N ILE A 282 -0.65 7.71 -25.31
CA ILE A 282 -1.72 7.68 -24.32
C ILE A 282 -1.31 8.46 -23.06
N GLU A 283 -0.11 8.25 -22.54
CA GLU A 283 0.38 8.93 -21.33
C GLU A 283 0.51 10.44 -21.52
N ALA A 284 1.10 10.88 -22.65
CA ALA A 284 1.19 12.29 -22.98
C ALA A 284 -0.19 12.96 -23.04
N ARG A 285 -1.11 12.39 -23.83
CA ARG A 285 -2.44 12.97 -24.04
C ARG A 285 -3.30 12.91 -22.79
N LYS A 286 -3.24 11.81 -21.99
CA LYS A 286 -3.91 11.72 -20.68
C LYS A 286 -3.44 12.80 -19.73
N ALA A 287 -2.13 13.04 -19.64
CA ALA A 287 -1.61 14.08 -18.77
C ALA A 287 -2.11 15.47 -19.19
N ILE A 288 -2.04 15.79 -20.48
CA ILE A 288 -2.49 17.08 -21.01
C ILE A 288 -3.99 17.27 -20.79
N GLY A 289 -4.80 16.30 -21.19
CA GLY A 289 -6.26 16.33 -21.05
C GLY A 289 -6.71 16.39 -19.60
N LYS A 290 -6.07 15.64 -18.70
CA LYS A 290 -6.36 15.66 -17.25
C LYS A 290 -6.17 17.07 -16.66
N TRP A 291 -5.04 17.71 -16.91
CA TRP A 291 -4.77 19.03 -16.35
C TRP A 291 -5.65 20.11 -16.97
N ALA A 292 -5.97 19.99 -18.28
CA ALA A 292 -6.96 20.85 -18.91
C ALA A 292 -8.35 20.67 -18.29
N ALA A 293 -8.78 19.43 -18.06
CA ALA A 293 -10.05 19.13 -17.39
C ALA A 293 -10.10 19.69 -15.97
N LEU A 294 -9.03 19.51 -15.18
CA LEU A 294 -8.91 20.10 -13.83
C LEU A 294 -9.06 21.61 -13.84
N ASN A 295 -8.50 22.29 -14.86
CA ASN A 295 -8.61 23.72 -15.04
C ASN A 295 -9.93 24.15 -15.73
N ARG A 296 -10.86 23.22 -15.99
CA ARG A 296 -12.10 23.46 -16.73
C ARG A 296 -11.89 24.10 -18.10
N ASP A 297 -10.78 23.79 -18.76
CA ASP A 297 -10.47 24.25 -20.11
C ASP A 297 -11.43 23.61 -21.12
N LYS A 298 -12.10 24.43 -21.93
CA LYS A 298 -12.99 23.98 -22.99
C LYS A 298 -12.32 23.10 -24.05
N LYS A 299 -10.99 23.16 -24.15
CA LYS A 299 -10.18 22.35 -25.07
C LYS A 299 -9.84 20.94 -24.50
N ALA A 300 -10.24 20.62 -23.27
CA ALA A 300 -9.83 19.39 -22.59
C ALA A 300 -10.15 18.12 -23.41
N LEU A 301 -11.34 18.00 -23.97
CA LEU A 301 -11.72 16.85 -24.80
C LEU A 301 -10.85 16.74 -26.07
N ARG A 302 -10.54 17.86 -26.72
CA ARG A 302 -9.61 17.89 -27.87
C ARG A 302 -8.22 17.37 -27.48
N TYR A 303 -7.74 17.67 -26.27
CA TYR A 303 -6.42 17.22 -25.81
C TYR A 303 -6.39 15.73 -25.53
N PHE A 304 -7.46 15.15 -25.02
CA PHE A 304 -7.60 13.69 -24.96
C PHE A 304 -7.63 13.07 -26.36
N GLY A 305 -8.42 13.62 -27.29
CA GLY A 305 -8.66 13.03 -28.61
C GLY A 305 -9.23 11.62 -28.48
N ASP A 306 -8.77 10.68 -29.33
CA ASP A 306 -9.34 9.34 -29.45
C ASP A 306 -8.73 8.32 -28.46
N ILE A 307 -7.94 8.78 -27.48
CA ILE A 307 -7.40 7.88 -26.46
C ILE A 307 -8.41 7.61 -25.36
N PRO A 308 -8.34 6.45 -24.66
CA PRO A 308 -9.18 6.17 -23.51
C PRO A 308 -8.75 7.09 -22.35
N GLY A 309 -9.45 8.21 -22.17
CA GLY A 309 -9.11 9.25 -21.18
C GLY A 309 -9.59 8.96 -19.76
N GLY A 310 -10.47 7.96 -19.59
CA GLY A 310 -10.99 7.54 -18.29
C GLY A 310 -11.81 8.64 -17.58
N GLU A 311 -11.80 8.60 -16.25
CA GLU A 311 -12.61 9.48 -15.38
C GLU A 311 -12.51 10.97 -15.75
N TRP A 312 -11.33 11.48 -16.06
CA TRP A 312 -11.12 12.91 -16.36
C TRP A 312 -11.69 13.33 -17.70
N GLN A 313 -11.72 12.43 -18.69
CA GLN A 313 -12.39 12.69 -19.96
C GLN A 313 -13.91 12.78 -19.77
N VAL A 314 -14.48 11.84 -19.00
CA VAL A 314 -15.90 11.87 -18.62
C VAL A 314 -16.25 13.16 -17.88
N ARG A 315 -15.44 13.56 -16.89
CA ARG A 315 -15.64 14.82 -16.15
C ARG A 315 -15.59 16.04 -17.08
N ALA A 316 -14.65 16.06 -18.04
CA ALA A 316 -14.55 17.15 -19.01
C ALA A 316 -15.81 17.22 -19.91
N ALA A 317 -16.32 16.07 -20.38
CA ALA A 317 -17.55 15.99 -21.18
C ALA A 317 -18.77 16.50 -20.38
N LEU A 318 -18.93 16.04 -19.13
CA LEU A 318 -19.99 16.50 -18.23
C LEU A 318 -19.97 18.01 -18.01
N TRP A 319 -18.80 18.61 -17.79
CA TRP A 319 -18.67 20.06 -17.61
C TRP A 319 -18.96 20.84 -18.87
N GLN A 320 -18.67 20.28 -20.05
CA GLN A 320 -18.97 20.90 -21.35
C GLN A 320 -20.39 20.60 -21.84
N LYS A 321 -21.14 19.78 -21.09
CA LYS A 321 -22.47 19.26 -21.50
C LYS A 321 -22.41 18.52 -22.85
N ASP A 322 -21.28 17.87 -23.13
CA ASP A 322 -21.07 17.04 -24.30
C ASP A 322 -21.37 15.58 -23.93
N TRP A 323 -22.50 15.08 -24.43
CA TRP A 323 -23.05 13.75 -24.11
C TRP A 323 -22.81 12.69 -25.21
N LYS A 324 -21.99 13.00 -26.20
CA LYS A 324 -21.69 12.12 -27.33
C LYS A 324 -20.56 11.12 -27.05
#